data_53ef93f3ee5efacef11e8653a3914564
#
_entry.id   53ef93f3ee5efacef11e8653a3914564
#
_cell.length_a   1.000
_cell.length_b   1.000
_cell.length_c   1.000
_cell.angle_alpha   90.00
_cell.angle_beta   90.00
_cell.angle_gamma   90.00
#
_symmetry.space_group_name_H-M   'P 1'
#
loop_
_entity.id
_entity.type
_entity.pdbx_description
1 polymer ?
#
loop_
_entity_poly.entity_id
_entity_poly.type
_entity_poly.pdbx_seq_one_letter_code
_entity_poly.pdbx_strand_id
1 'polypeptide(L)'
;MILLYIGFMNAQYIMHIFLNILSVLLPFVLGFIVSYAINPFVVLLEKKIPHSLAVVLVIFLLLLFLSFLIFTIFPILYHQIVGFSIQLIQIINHFSEKFQFSSLKLEISLTHFFNQILQNIGTLTTSTTVQLFQSFFEGVSGVFIGSISFVYFLFYMNKIRSYFREVFLFKFPKLYRYLFTIDRNMVQYVKGVGILMLVQFLEYSLLFFVIGHPHWLVLGLFIGVFTAIPYVGGFVANGIALLTAFMISKSLFYSTLFVCLFFPLVDEYFISPKIYGKSNNIHPVITIFLLSVGGSVGGVLGIILAIPVYLFIRTTIYFFKEDTKKVVGSFRDVL
;
A
#
# COMPACT_ATOMS: atom_id res chain seq x y z
N MET A 1 -1.26 -47.16 4.23
CA MET A 1 -0.55 -46.22 5.11
C MET A 1 0.75 -45.72 4.46
N ILE A 2 1.64 -46.59 3.98
CA ILE A 2 2.94 -46.20 3.34
C ILE A 2 2.74 -45.31 2.11
N LEU A 3 1.82 -45.63 1.20
CA LEU A 3 1.54 -44.85 -0.01
C LEU A 3 1.00 -43.44 0.31
N LEU A 4 0.19 -43.31 1.36
CA LEU A 4 -0.30 -41.99 1.84
C LEU A 4 0.85 -41.16 2.44
N TYR A 5 1.77 -41.82 3.16
CA TYR A 5 2.94 -41.15 3.72
C TYR A 5 3.90 -40.67 2.64
N ILE A 6 4.18 -41.51 1.61
CA ILE A 6 5.01 -41.12 0.45
C ILE A 6 4.35 -40.02 -0.35
N GLY A 7 3.04 -40.07 -0.55
CA GLY A 7 2.27 -38.99 -1.19
C GLY A 7 2.34 -37.68 -0.43
N PHE A 8 2.25 -37.71 0.91
CA PHE A 8 2.36 -36.55 1.77
C PHE A 8 3.77 -35.94 1.78
N MET A 9 4.81 -36.78 1.84
CA MET A 9 6.22 -36.35 1.77
C MET A 9 6.53 -35.70 0.40
N ASN A 10 6.03 -36.28 -0.70
CA ASN A 10 6.19 -35.69 -2.03
C ASN A 10 5.42 -34.36 -2.15
N ALA A 11 4.24 -34.25 -1.58
CA ALA A 11 3.47 -33.01 -1.57
C ALA A 11 4.19 -31.89 -0.79
N GLN A 12 4.78 -32.22 0.36
CA GLN A 12 5.59 -31.26 1.13
C GLN A 12 6.83 -30.81 0.36
N TYR A 13 7.53 -31.72 -0.31
CA TYR A 13 8.69 -31.41 -1.12
C TYR A 13 8.33 -30.52 -2.32
N ILE A 14 7.25 -30.84 -3.03
CA ILE A 14 6.73 -30.01 -4.14
C ILE A 14 6.32 -28.63 -3.63
N MET A 15 5.64 -28.55 -2.48
CA MET A 15 5.27 -27.29 -1.86
C MET A 15 6.50 -26.45 -1.50
N HIS A 16 7.56 -27.07 -0.98
CA HIS A 16 8.80 -26.38 -0.63
C HIS A 16 9.49 -25.80 -1.87
N ILE A 17 9.57 -26.59 -2.96
CA ILE A 17 10.10 -26.13 -4.24
C ILE A 17 9.26 -24.95 -4.77
N PHE A 18 7.93 -25.08 -4.73
CA PHE A 18 7.02 -24.02 -5.17
C PHE A 18 7.22 -22.73 -4.39
N LEU A 19 7.29 -22.80 -3.07
CA LEU A 19 7.55 -21.63 -2.21
C LEU A 19 8.92 -21.00 -2.48
N ASN A 20 9.94 -21.79 -2.71
CA ASN A 20 11.28 -21.29 -3.06
C ASN A 20 11.26 -20.57 -4.41
N ILE A 21 10.62 -21.14 -5.44
CA ILE A 21 10.46 -20.47 -6.73
C ILE A 21 9.69 -19.15 -6.57
N LEU A 22 8.60 -19.17 -5.79
CA LEU A 22 7.80 -17.97 -5.52
C LEU A 22 8.62 -16.88 -4.82
N SER A 23 9.45 -17.25 -3.85
CA SER A 23 10.30 -16.28 -3.13
C SER A 23 11.35 -15.63 -4.05
N VAL A 24 11.93 -16.38 -4.98
CA VAL A 24 12.87 -15.86 -6.00
C VAL A 24 12.16 -14.94 -7.00
N LEU A 25 10.92 -15.27 -7.39
CA LEU A 25 10.13 -14.45 -8.32
C LEU A 25 9.55 -13.18 -7.69
N LEU A 26 9.36 -13.18 -6.38
CA LEU A 26 8.69 -12.08 -5.67
C LEU A 26 9.32 -10.69 -5.94
N PRO A 27 10.66 -10.50 -5.86
CA PRO A 27 11.26 -9.20 -6.18
C PRO A 27 10.99 -8.74 -7.61
N PHE A 28 10.97 -9.64 -8.58
CA PHE A 28 10.65 -9.33 -9.98
C PHE A 28 9.18 -8.89 -10.14
N VAL A 29 8.28 -9.64 -9.51
CA VAL A 29 6.84 -9.31 -9.53
C VAL A 29 6.59 -7.96 -8.87
N LEU A 30 7.22 -7.69 -7.73
CA LEU A 30 7.13 -6.40 -7.05
C LEU A 30 7.70 -5.27 -7.90
N GLY A 31 8.87 -5.46 -8.51
CA GLY A 31 9.46 -4.49 -9.43
C GLY A 31 8.53 -4.20 -10.63
N PHE A 32 7.90 -5.24 -11.19
CA PHE A 32 6.89 -5.08 -12.25
C PHE A 32 5.67 -4.28 -11.77
N ILE A 33 5.10 -4.61 -10.62
CA ILE A 33 3.92 -3.94 -10.07
C ILE A 33 4.21 -2.47 -9.80
N VAL A 34 5.35 -2.15 -9.17
CA VAL A 34 5.74 -0.77 -8.89
C VAL A 34 5.98 -0.01 -10.21
N SER A 35 6.67 -0.62 -11.19
CA SER A 35 6.87 0.00 -12.50
C SER A 35 5.54 0.24 -13.23
N TYR A 36 4.61 -0.69 -13.12
CA TYR A 36 3.28 -0.57 -13.69
C TYR A 36 2.48 0.58 -13.05
N ALA A 37 2.58 0.74 -11.72
CA ALA A 37 1.93 1.82 -10.98
C ALA A 37 2.54 3.21 -11.32
N ILE A 38 3.85 3.27 -11.55
CA ILE A 38 4.57 4.52 -11.85
C ILE A 38 4.50 4.89 -13.35
N ASN A 39 4.29 3.92 -14.23
CA ASN A 39 4.27 4.13 -15.68
C ASN A 39 3.32 5.25 -16.18
N PRO A 40 2.14 5.49 -15.62
CA PRO A 40 1.30 6.62 -16.03
C PRO A 40 1.98 7.98 -15.95
N PHE A 41 2.89 8.19 -14.97
CA PHE A 41 3.66 9.43 -14.84
C PHE A 41 4.71 9.55 -15.94
N VAL A 42 5.35 8.43 -16.34
CA VAL A 42 6.27 8.40 -17.49
C VAL A 42 5.51 8.77 -18.75
N VAL A 43 4.34 8.15 -19.01
CA VAL A 43 3.52 8.44 -20.19
C VAL A 43 3.07 9.90 -20.26
N LEU A 44 2.83 10.55 -19.11
CA LEU A 44 2.50 11.97 -19.08
C LEU A 44 3.68 12.83 -19.52
N LEU A 45 4.91 12.50 -19.11
CA LEU A 45 6.12 13.23 -19.46
C LEU A 45 6.60 12.95 -20.90
N GLU A 46 6.39 11.74 -21.42
CA GLU A 46 6.72 11.34 -22.79
C GLU A 46 6.03 12.21 -23.85
N LYS A 47 4.94 12.88 -23.50
CA LYS A 47 4.29 13.84 -24.40
C LYS A 47 5.18 15.06 -24.75
N LYS A 48 6.19 15.33 -23.92
CA LYS A 48 7.03 16.54 -24.04
C LYS A 48 8.53 16.23 -24.17
N ILE A 49 8.97 15.07 -23.67
CA ILE A 49 10.38 14.69 -23.62
C ILE A 49 10.57 13.24 -24.10
N PRO A 50 11.78 12.87 -24.58
CA PRO A 50 12.06 11.47 -24.98
C PRO A 50 11.83 10.48 -23.85
N HIS A 51 11.38 9.25 -24.20
CA HIS A 51 11.04 8.17 -23.25
C HIS A 51 12.12 7.94 -22.19
N SER A 52 13.39 7.81 -22.61
CA SER A 52 14.50 7.55 -21.68
C SER A 52 14.67 8.67 -20.64
N LEU A 53 14.54 9.94 -21.07
CA LEU A 53 14.61 11.08 -20.16
C LEU A 53 13.40 11.13 -19.22
N ALA A 54 12.19 10.79 -19.72
CA ALA A 54 10.99 10.72 -18.91
C ALA A 54 11.13 9.68 -17.79
N VAL A 55 11.67 8.49 -18.12
CA VAL A 55 11.91 7.42 -17.13
C VAL A 55 12.93 7.87 -16.08
N VAL A 56 14.08 8.40 -16.50
CA VAL A 56 15.11 8.88 -15.56
C VAL A 56 14.59 9.97 -14.64
N LEU A 57 13.84 10.93 -15.18
CA LEU A 57 13.27 12.03 -14.41
C LEU A 57 12.24 11.54 -13.40
N VAL A 58 11.37 10.58 -13.78
CA VAL A 58 10.40 9.98 -12.86
C VAL A 58 11.11 9.22 -11.74
N ILE A 59 12.14 8.43 -12.05
CA ILE A 59 12.92 7.72 -11.02
C ILE A 59 13.61 8.71 -10.09
N PHE A 60 14.22 9.77 -10.63
CA PHE A 60 14.86 10.83 -9.83
C PHE A 60 13.87 11.51 -8.89
N LEU A 61 12.70 11.92 -9.40
CA LEU A 61 11.63 12.51 -8.59
C LEU A 61 11.11 11.57 -7.52
N LEU A 62 10.97 10.27 -7.83
CA LEU A 62 10.56 9.26 -6.88
C LEU A 62 11.58 9.10 -5.75
N LEU A 63 12.87 9.02 -6.07
CA LEU A 63 13.94 8.93 -5.08
C LEU A 63 14.01 10.18 -4.20
N LEU A 64 13.90 11.37 -4.81
CA LEU A 64 13.86 12.64 -4.08
C LEU A 64 12.66 12.70 -3.15
N PHE A 65 11.49 12.27 -3.61
CA PHE A 65 10.27 12.20 -2.81
C PHE A 65 10.40 11.22 -1.64
N LEU A 66 10.92 10.00 -1.87
CA LEU A 66 11.17 9.02 -0.81
C LEU A 66 12.19 9.53 0.22
N SER A 67 13.28 10.17 -0.25
CA SER A 67 14.25 10.79 0.64
C SER A 67 13.62 11.88 1.50
N PHE A 68 12.83 12.76 0.88
CA PHE A 68 12.09 13.80 1.60
C PHE A 68 11.16 13.19 2.66
N LEU A 69 10.39 12.15 2.32
CA LEU A 69 9.53 11.44 3.27
C LEU A 69 10.33 10.91 4.47
N ILE A 70 11.43 10.19 4.22
CA ILE A 70 12.24 9.59 5.27
C ILE A 70 12.82 10.67 6.18
N PHE A 71 13.48 11.68 5.63
CA PHE A 71 14.14 12.72 6.41
C PHE A 71 13.18 13.66 7.15
N THR A 72 11.94 13.80 6.69
CA THR A 72 10.94 14.68 7.31
C THR A 72 10.04 13.92 8.27
N ILE A 73 9.53 12.75 7.84
CA ILE A 73 8.54 12.00 8.63
C ILE A 73 9.19 11.26 9.79
N PHE A 74 10.34 10.63 9.58
CA PHE A 74 10.99 9.82 10.61
C PHE A 74 11.33 10.60 11.89
N PRO A 75 11.96 11.79 11.84
CA PRO A 75 12.19 12.59 13.04
C PRO A 75 10.90 13.01 13.75
N ILE A 76 9.86 13.40 12.97
CA ILE A 76 8.57 13.78 13.54
C ILE A 76 7.96 12.60 14.29
N LEU A 77 7.89 11.41 13.68
CA LEU A 77 7.34 10.21 14.32
C LEU A 77 8.14 9.84 15.57
N TYR A 78 9.46 9.88 15.52
CA TYR A 78 10.31 9.59 16.66
C TYR A 78 10.00 10.52 17.85
N HIS A 79 10.01 11.83 17.65
CA HIS A 79 9.68 12.81 18.68
C HIS A 79 8.25 12.65 19.20
N GLN A 80 7.29 12.30 18.33
CA GLN A 80 5.91 12.10 18.71
C GLN A 80 5.72 10.85 19.58
N ILE A 81 6.36 9.73 19.24
CA ILE A 81 6.30 8.50 20.04
C ILE A 81 6.89 8.74 21.44
N VAL A 82 8.06 9.38 21.50
CA VAL A 82 8.71 9.71 22.79
C VAL A 82 7.84 10.65 23.62
N GLY A 83 7.36 11.75 23.04
CA GLY A 83 6.54 12.72 23.75
C GLY A 83 5.21 12.14 24.22
N PHE A 84 4.55 11.33 23.38
CA PHE A 84 3.30 10.64 23.75
C PHE A 84 3.48 9.66 24.90
N SER A 85 4.60 8.91 24.92
CA SER A 85 4.90 8.00 26.03
C SER A 85 5.01 8.76 27.36
N ILE A 86 5.70 9.90 27.38
CA ILE A 86 5.84 10.75 28.58
C ILE A 86 4.49 11.28 29.06
N GLN A 87 3.65 11.78 28.13
CA GLN A 87 2.33 12.31 28.48
C GLN A 87 1.37 11.20 28.96
N LEU A 88 1.41 10.00 28.39
CA LEU A 88 0.62 8.87 28.89
C LEU A 88 0.99 8.51 30.32
N ILE A 89 2.30 8.46 30.64
CA ILE A 89 2.75 8.19 31.99
C ILE A 89 2.25 9.28 32.96
N GLN A 90 2.30 10.57 32.57
CA GLN A 90 1.78 11.66 33.40
C GLN A 90 0.27 11.56 33.63
N ILE A 91 -0.51 11.24 32.59
CA ILE A 91 -1.95 11.02 32.70
C ILE A 91 -2.26 9.87 33.67
N ILE A 92 -1.57 8.75 33.52
CA ILE A 92 -1.77 7.57 34.39
C ILE A 92 -1.42 7.89 35.84
N ASN A 93 -0.34 8.62 36.08
CA ASN A 93 0.05 9.03 37.42
C ASN A 93 -0.98 9.98 38.05
N HIS A 94 -1.51 10.94 37.27
CA HIS A 94 -2.56 11.83 37.73
C HIS A 94 -3.88 11.09 38.05
N PHE A 95 -4.28 10.11 37.20
CA PHE A 95 -5.45 9.25 37.49
C PHE A 95 -5.22 8.35 38.70
N SER A 96 -4.02 7.82 38.87
CA SER A 96 -3.63 7.00 40.00
C SER A 96 -3.71 7.73 41.32
N GLU A 97 -3.21 8.95 41.37
CA GLU A 97 -3.32 9.82 42.53
C GLU A 97 -4.78 10.16 42.88
N LYS A 98 -5.60 10.42 41.84
CA LYS A 98 -6.99 10.80 42.02
C LYS A 98 -7.92 9.65 42.46
N PHE A 99 -7.61 8.43 42.04
CA PHE A 99 -8.45 7.24 42.30
C PHE A 99 -7.83 6.23 43.25
N GLN A 100 -6.67 6.54 43.89
CA GLN A 100 -5.93 5.67 44.83
C GLN A 100 -5.67 4.24 44.31
N PHE A 101 -5.60 4.08 42.97
CA PHE A 101 -5.18 2.81 42.37
C PHE A 101 -3.66 2.67 42.37
N SER A 102 -3.16 1.48 42.67
CA SER A 102 -1.72 1.22 42.52
C SER A 102 -1.33 1.15 41.04
N SER A 103 -0.94 2.29 40.46
CA SER A 103 -0.53 2.44 39.07
C SER A 103 0.81 1.78 38.72
N LEU A 104 1.58 1.38 39.73
CA LEU A 104 2.95 0.87 39.57
C LEU A 104 3.07 -0.25 38.52
N LYS A 105 2.08 -1.18 38.44
CA LYS A 105 2.11 -2.26 37.43
C LYS A 105 1.83 -1.76 36.02
N LEU A 106 0.92 -0.80 35.85
CA LEU A 106 0.59 -0.20 34.56
C LEU A 106 1.72 0.69 34.04
N GLU A 107 2.30 1.50 34.93
CA GLU A 107 3.44 2.36 34.63
C GLU A 107 4.67 1.54 34.20
N ILE A 108 5.02 0.49 34.96
CA ILE A 108 6.11 -0.42 34.59
C ILE A 108 5.82 -1.11 33.25
N SER A 109 4.60 -1.59 33.03
CA SER A 109 4.25 -2.28 31.78
C SER A 109 4.29 -1.34 30.56
N LEU A 110 3.81 -0.11 30.71
CA LEU A 110 3.87 0.87 29.63
C LEU A 110 5.30 1.36 29.38
N THR A 111 6.06 1.62 30.43
CA THR A 111 7.48 2.00 30.32
C THR A 111 8.27 0.88 29.65
N HIS A 112 8.02 -0.38 29.99
CA HIS A 112 8.61 -1.54 29.32
C HIS A 112 8.19 -1.62 27.84
N PHE A 113 6.92 -1.44 27.54
CA PHE A 113 6.41 -1.46 26.17
C PHE A 113 7.03 -0.35 25.31
N PHE A 114 7.06 0.90 25.80
CA PHE A 114 7.68 1.99 25.07
C PHE A 114 9.19 1.85 24.96
N ASN A 115 9.86 1.39 26.02
CA ASN A 115 11.30 1.09 25.97
C ASN A 115 11.61 -0.05 25.00
N GLN A 116 10.76 -1.08 24.91
CA GLN A 116 10.90 -2.11 23.89
C GLN A 116 10.74 -1.56 22.48
N ILE A 117 9.76 -0.67 22.24
CA ILE A 117 9.60 0.00 20.95
C ILE A 117 10.85 0.84 20.64
N LEU A 118 11.30 1.68 21.58
CA LEU A 118 12.48 2.53 21.41
C LEU A 118 13.77 1.71 21.27
N GLN A 119 13.91 0.63 22.05
CA GLN A 119 15.02 -0.31 21.91
C GLN A 119 14.97 -1.03 20.58
N ASN A 120 13.82 -1.52 20.13
CA ASN A 120 13.69 -2.15 18.82
C ASN A 120 13.98 -1.20 17.66
N ILE A 121 13.63 0.09 17.80
CA ILE A 121 14.04 1.14 16.86
C ILE A 121 15.54 1.45 16.97
N GLY A 122 16.08 1.44 18.19
CA GLY A 122 17.51 1.72 18.48
C GLY A 122 18.43 0.51 18.27
N THR A 123 17.96 -0.72 18.52
CA THR A 123 18.72 -1.97 18.35
C THR A 123 18.77 -2.48 16.91
N LEU A 124 18.18 -1.76 15.97
CA LEU A 124 18.61 -1.88 14.55
C LEU A 124 20.13 -1.62 14.43
N THR A 125 20.80 -1.23 15.51
CA THR A 125 22.23 -0.91 15.52
C THR A 125 23.14 -1.86 16.33
N THR A 126 22.69 -2.76 17.21
CA THR A 126 23.65 -3.37 18.18
C THR A 126 23.50 -4.84 18.59
N SER A 127 22.48 -5.59 18.24
CA SER A 127 22.42 -6.98 18.73
C SER A 127 22.04 -8.01 17.67
N THR A 128 22.87 -9.02 17.53
CA THR A 128 22.83 -10.15 16.61
C THR A 128 23.45 -9.87 15.24
N THR A 129 24.71 -9.49 15.24
CA THR A 129 25.49 -9.15 14.04
C THR A 129 25.39 -10.18 12.90
N VAL A 130 25.28 -11.46 13.17
CA VAL A 130 25.23 -12.49 12.13
C VAL A 130 23.81 -12.66 11.56
N GLN A 131 22.79 -12.71 12.42
CA GLN A 131 21.39 -12.84 11.95
C GLN A 131 20.90 -11.56 11.29
N LEU A 132 21.26 -10.40 11.81
CA LEU A 132 20.99 -9.11 11.19
C LEU A 132 21.74 -8.96 9.86
N PHE A 133 22.99 -9.43 9.78
CA PHE A 133 23.75 -9.44 8.54
C PHE A 133 23.09 -10.33 7.49
N GLN A 134 22.66 -11.55 7.85
CA GLN A 134 21.93 -12.43 6.94
C GLN A 134 20.59 -11.84 6.51
N SER A 135 19.74 -11.40 7.43
CA SER A 135 18.46 -10.76 7.12
C SER A 135 18.63 -9.44 6.36
N PHE A 136 19.72 -8.70 6.63
CA PHE A 136 20.07 -7.49 5.89
C PHE A 136 20.48 -7.85 4.44
N PHE A 137 21.35 -8.85 4.25
CA PHE A 137 21.75 -9.27 2.90
C PHE A 137 20.60 -9.89 2.11
N GLU A 138 19.73 -10.68 2.74
CA GLU A 138 18.51 -11.19 2.09
C GLU A 138 17.54 -10.05 1.73
N GLY A 139 17.32 -9.12 2.65
CA GLY A 139 16.50 -7.92 2.41
C GLY A 139 17.12 -7.02 1.34
N VAL A 140 18.41 -6.73 1.42
CA VAL A 140 19.13 -5.89 0.44
C VAL A 140 19.15 -6.56 -0.93
N SER A 141 19.37 -7.87 -1.01
CA SER A 141 19.35 -8.59 -2.30
C SER A 141 17.95 -8.52 -2.94
N GLY A 142 16.90 -8.73 -2.16
CA GLY A 142 15.51 -8.61 -2.63
C GLY A 142 15.16 -7.20 -3.10
N VAL A 143 15.53 -6.18 -2.32
CA VAL A 143 15.35 -4.77 -2.69
C VAL A 143 16.18 -4.42 -3.93
N PHE A 144 17.42 -4.89 -4.02
CA PHE A 144 18.32 -4.64 -5.15
C PHE A 144 17.76 -5.25 -6.44
N ILE A 145 17.39 -6.55 -6.41
CA ILE A 145 16.77 -7.24 -7.55
C ILE A 145 15.44 -6.56 -7.93
N GLY A 146 14.61 -6.23 -6.94
CA GLY A 146 13.34 -5.52 -7.15
C GLY A 146 13.55 -4.15 -7.79
N SER A 147 14.56 -3.40 -7.36
CA SER A 147 14.90 -2.09 -7.92
C SER A 147 15.41 -2.19 -9.36
N ILE A 148 16.29 -3.15 -9.66
CA ILE A 148 16.73 -3.40 -11.03
C ILE A 148 15.53 -3.79 -11.91
N SER A 149 14.68 -4.68 -11.42
CA SER A 149 13.47 -5.12 -12.14
C SER A 149 12.51 -3.96 -12.37
N PHE A 150 12.30 -3.11 -11.36
CA PHE A 150 11.50 -1.89 -11.47
C PHE A 150 12.01 -0.97 -12.59
N VAL A 151 13.31 -0.65 -12.57
CA VAL A 151 13.94 0.20 -13.59
C VAL A 151 13.81 -0.42 -14.97
N TYR A 152 14.14 -1.71 -15.09
CA TYR A 152 14.06 -2.44 -16.35
C TYR A 152 12.62 -2.45 -16.90
N PHE A 153 11.64 -2.83 -16.10
CA PHE A 153 10.25 -2.84 -16.54
C PHE A 153 9.75 -1.44 -16.91
N LEU A 154 10.16 -0.41 -16.20
CA LEU A 154 9.77 0.96 -16.52
C LEU A 154 10.31 1.41 -17.88
N PHE A 155 11.57 1.07 -18.21
CA PHE A 155 12.16 1.36 -19.52
C PHE A 155 11.54 0.53 -20.66
N TYR A 156 11.14 -0.70 -20.40
CA TYR A 156 10.67 -1.63 -21.44
C TYR A 156 9.15 -1.82 -21.47
N MET A 157 8.39 -1.14 -20.63
CA MET A 157 6.93 -1.31 -20.52
C MET A 157 6.21 -1.19 -21.87
N ASN A 158 6.56 -0.17 -22.67
CA ASN A 158 5.96 0.05 -23.98
C ASN A 158 6.34 -1.07 -24.98
N LYS A 159 7.58 -1.57 -24.94
CA LYS A 159 8.03 -2.68 -25.77
C LYS A 159 7.35 -4.00 -25.38
N ILE A 160 7.20 -4.24 -24.07
CA ILE A 160 6.48 -5.42 -23.54
C ILE A 160 5.03 -5.40 -24.03
N ARG A 161 4.34 -4.28 -23.92
CA ARG A 161 2.96 -4.13 -24.41
C ARG A 161 2.85 -4.32 -25.93
N SER A 162 3.76 -3.76 -26.72
CA SER A 162 3.75 -3.93 -28.19
C SER A 162 4.01 -5.38 -28.58
N TYR A 163 4.98 -6.05 -27.94
CA TYR A 163 5.26 -7.46 -28.18
C TYR A 163 4.06 -8.35 -27.88
N PHE A 164 3.42 -8.16 -26.72
CA PHE A 164 2.19 -8.88 -26.39
C PHE A 164 1.08 -8.62 -27.41
N ARG A 165 0.95 -7.37 -27.87
CA ARG A 165 -0.02 -7.00 -28.91
C ARG A 165 0.26 -7.76 -30.20
N GLU A 166 1.48 -7.75 -30.70
CA GLU A 166 1.87 -8.39 -31.97
C GLU A 166 1.68 -9.91 -31.92
N VAL A 167 2.16 -10.57 -30.86
CA VAL A 167 2.09 -12.02 -30.71
C VAL A 167 0.64 -12.51 -30.52
N PHE A 168 -0.12 -11.87 -29.64
CA PHE A 168 -1.43 -12.38 -29.24
C PHE A 168 -2.57 -11.88 -30.14
N LEU A 169 -2.45 -10.70 -30.73
CA LEU A 169 -3.52 -10.17 -31.60
C LEU A 169 -3.82 -11.09 -32.78
N PHE A 170 -2.78 -11.63 -33.43
CA PHE A 170 -2.93 -12.48 -34.62
C PHE A 170 -3.16 -13.95 -34.30
N LYS A 171 -2.42 -14.51 -33.30
CA LYS A 171 -2.51 -15.93 -32.99
C LYS A 171 -3.65 -16.30 -32.04
N PHE A 172 -3.96 -15.41 -31.08
CA PHE A 172 -4.92 -15.66 -30.01
C PHE A 172 -5.78 -14.43 -29.72
N PRO A 173 -6.66 -13.99 -30.64
CA PRO A 173 -7.39 -12.71 -30.53
C PRO A 173 -8.30 -12.65 -29.27
N LYS A 174 -8.80 -13.80 -28.81
CA LYS A 174 -9.60 -13.88 -27.58
C LYS A 174 -8.73 -13.60 -26.34
N LEU A 175 -7.55 -14.21 -26.29
CA LEU A 175 -6.59 -14.00 -25.20
C LEU A 175 -6.06 -12.56 -25.18
N TYR A 176 -5.82 -11.98 -26.38
CA TYR A 176 -5.44 -10.56 -26.49
C TYR A 176 -6.52 -9.64 -25.90
N ARG A 177 -7.80 -9.82 -26.27
CA ARG A 177 -8.92 -9.03 -25.71
C ARG A 177 -9.02 -9.18 -24.20
N TYR A 178 -8.83 -10.37 -23.66
CA TYR A 178 -8.82 -10.64 -22.23
C TYR A 178 -7.70 -9.87 -21.52
N LEU A 179 -6.44 -10.02 -21.98
CA LEU A 179 -5.29 -9.34 -21.41
C LEU A 179 -5.39 -7.83 -21.52
N PHE A 180 -5.90 -7.32 -22.65
CA PHE A 180 -6.14 -5.88 -22.86
C PHE A 180 -7.20 -5.33 -21.89
N THR A 181 -8.25 -6.11 -21.61
CA THR A 181 -9.29 -5.71 -20.65
C THR A 181 -8.74 -5.63 -19.24
N ILE A 182 -7.90 -6.60 -18.84
CA ILE A 182 -7.20 -6.57 -17.55
C ILE A 182 -6.29 -5.34 -17.47
N ASP A 183 -5.42 -5.13 -18.46
CA ASP A 183 -4.47 -3.99 -18.48
C ASP A 183 -5.24 -2.66 -18.37
N ARG A 184 -6.31 -2.49 -19.12
CA ARG A 184 -7.16 -1.29 -19.06
C ARG A 184 -7.74 -1.05 -17.68
N ASN A 185 -8.30 -2.08 -17.04
CA ASN A 185 -8.91 -1.96 -15.71
C ASN A 185 -7.84 -1.65 -14.62
N MET A 186 -6.66 -2.28 -14.74
CA MET A 186 -5.54 -2.02 -13.83
C MET A 186 -4.99 -0.61 -13.98
N VAL A 187 -4.76 -0.13 -15.20
CA VAL A 187 -4.33 1.24 -15.46
C VAL A 187 -5.34 2.24 -14.93
N GLN A 188 -6.64 1.99 -15.11
CA GLN A 188 -7.69 2.86 -14.61
C GLN A 188 -7.72 2.91 -13.08
N TYR A 189 -7.56 1.76 -12.42
CA TYR A 189 -7.44 1.69 -10.95
C TYR A 189 -6.24 2.47 -10.44
N VAL A 190 -5.05 2.21 -10.98
CA VAL A 190 -3.81 2.89 -10.56
C VAL A 190 -3.89 4.41 -10.75
N LYS A 191 -4.44 4.86 -11.90
CA LYS A 191 -4.68 6.29 -12.13
C LYS A 191 -5.66 6.88 -11.11
N GLY A 192 -6.74 6.14 -10.80
CA GLY A 192 -7.71 6.57 -9.79
C GLY A 192 -7.08 6.73 -8.41
N VAL A 193 -6.28 5.73 -7.97
CA VAL A 193 -5.53 5.82 -6.71
C VAL A 193 -4.58 7.01 -6.71
N GLY A 194 -3.79 7.21 -7.78
CA GLY A 194 -2.85 8.33 -7.87
C GLY A 194 -3.54 9.70 -7.81
N ILE A 195 -4.70 9.86 -8.47
CA ILE A 195 -5.49 11.09 -8.40
C ILE A 195 -6.03 11.29 -6.97
N LEU A 196 -6.55 10.22 -6.34
CA LEU A 196 -7.07 10.29 -4.98
C LEU A 196 -5.98 10.68 -3.98
N MET A 197 -4.78 10.10 -4.11
CA MET A 197 -3.61 10.47 -3.28
C MET A 197 -3.30 11.97 -3.39
N LEU A 198 -3.30 12.53 -4.60
CA LEU A 198 -3.05 13.96 -4.82
C LEU A 198 -4.18 14.83 -4.24
N VAL A 199 -5.43 14.46 -4.44
CA VAL A 199 -6.59 15.20 -3.92
C VAL A 199 -6.56 15.20 -2.41
N GLN A 200 -6.38 14.06 -1.76
CA GLN A 200 -6.32 13.98 -0.30
C GLN A 200 -5.10 14.67 0.28
N PHE A 201 -3.95 14.62 -0.40
CA PHE A 201 -2.79 15.43 0.01
C PHE A 201 -3.14 16.91 0.08
N LEU A 202 -3.74 17.46 -0.97
CA LEU A 202 -4.09 18.88 -1.04
C LEU A 202 -5.20 19.25 -0.04
N GLU A 203 -6.23 18.43 0.04
CA GLU A 203 -7.37 18.64 0.93
C GLU A 203 -6.94 18.63 2.39
N TYR A 204 -6.29 17.57 2.86
CA TYR A 204 -5.89 17.47 4.27
C TYR A 204 -4.77 18.45 4.64
N SER A 205 -3.86 18.78 3.70
CA SER A 205 -2.91 19.87 3.94
C SER A 205 -3.62 21.19 4.18
N LEU A 206 -4.63 21.53 3.38
CA LEU A 206 -5.42 22.73 3.54
C LEU A 206 -6.22 22.71 4.84
N LEU A 207 -6.87 21.60 5.17
CA LEU A 207 -7.67 21.46 6.39
C LEU A 207 -6.81 21.64 7.65
N PHE A 208 -5.67 20.96 7.71
CA PHE A 208 -4.74 21.08 8.82
C PHE A 208 -4.11 22.47 8.89
N PHE A 209 -3.86 23.12 7.77
CA PHE A 209 -3.43 24.51 7.73
C PHE A 209 -4.47 25.46 8.34
N VAL A 210 -5.75 25.32 7.95
CA VAL A 210 -6.85 26.16 8.43
C VAL A 210 -7.07 26.02 9.93
N ILE A 211 -6.93 24.82 10.50
CA ILE A 211 -7.04 24.62 11.96
C ILE A 211 -5.76 24.99 12.72
N GLY A 212 -4.72 25.48 12.02
CA GLY A 212 -3.46 25.93 12.62
C GLY A 212 -2.54 24.79 13.07
N HIS A 213 -2.62 23.61 12.46
CA HIS A 213 -1.71 22.50 12.82
C HIS A 213 -0.29 22.78 12.32
N PRO A 214 0.75 22.75 13.19
CA PRO A 214 2.12 23.13 12.78
C PRO A 214 2.72 22.19 11.73
N HIS A 215 2.29 20.93 11.71
CA HIS A 215 2.77 19.90 10.76
C HIS A 215 1.81 19.68 9.58
N TRP A 216 0.99 20.67 9.23
CA TRP A 216 -0.09 20.57 8.24
C TRP A 216 0.32 19.93 6.91
N LEU A 217 1.44 20.38 6.34
CA LEU A 217 1.92 19.88 5.04
C LEU A 217 2.36 18.41 5.12
N VAL A 218 3.10 18.06 6.18
CA VAL A 218 3.62 16.70 6.37
C VAL A 218 2.50 15.72 6.65
N LEU A 219 1.52 16.09 7.48
CA LEU A 219 0.35 15.26 7.77
C LEU A 219 -0.53 15.07 6.54
N GLY A 220 -0.78 16.14 5.78
CA GLY A 220 -1.51 16.02 4.51
C GLY A 220 -0.80 15.14 3.50
N LEU A 221 0.53 15.28 3.37
CA LEU A 221 1.34 14.40 2.52
C LEU A 221 1.27 12.94 2.99
N PHE A 222 1.32 12.72 4.29
CA PHE A 222 1.21 11.41 4.89
C PHE A 222 -0.14 10.75 4.59
N ILE A 223 -1.24 11.49 4.77
CA ILE A 223 -2.58 11.00 4.41
C ILE A 223 -2.66 10.67 2.92
N GLY A 224 -2.19 11.58 2.06
CA GLY A 224 -2.17 11.35 0.61
C GLY A 224 -1.42 10.08 0.23
N VAL A 225 -0.23 9.84 0.78
CA VAL A 225 0.56 8.62 0.49
C VAL A 225 -0.12 7.37 1.03
N PHE A 226 -0.57 7.42 2.27
CA PHE A 226 -1.21 6.25 2.90
C PHE A 226 -2.57 5.89 2.31
N THR A 227 -3.22 6.81 1.60
CA THR A 227 -4.45 6.54 0.82
C THR A 227 -4.27 5.43 -0.21
N ALA A 228 -3.04 5.15 -0.64
CA ALA A 228 -2.76 3.98 -1.49
C ALA A 228 -3.20 2.66 -0.85
N ILE A 229 -3.35 2.61 0.48
CA ILE A 229 -3.84 1.45 1.23
C ILE A 229 -5.23 1.79 1.80
N PRO A 230 -6.32 1.35 1.14
CA PRO A 230 -7.67 1.71 1.56
C PRO A 230 -7.93 1.36 3.03
N TYR A 231 -8.64 2.24 3.74
CA TYR A 231 -9.00 2.17 5.16
C TYR A 231 -7.82 2.16 6.13
N VAL A 232 -6.83 1.29 5.94
CA VAL A 232 -5.65 1.15 6.82
C VAL A 232 -4.82 2.42 6.82
N GLY A 233 -4.57 2.97 5.61
CA GLY A 233 -3.77 4.17 5.44
C GLY A 233 -4.38 5.38 6.15
N GLY A 234 -5.66 5.63 5.93
CA GLY A 234 -6.38 6.72 6.59
C GLY A 234 -6.41 6.57 8.11
N PHE A 235 -6.62 5.34 8.63
CA PHE A 235 -6.61 5.09 10.06
C PHE A 235 -5.24 5.42 10.70
N VAL A 236 -4.15 4.95 10.12
CA VAL A 236 -2.79 5.21 10.61
C VAL A 236 -2.45 6.69 10.54
N ALA A 237 -2.72 7.34 9.40
CA ALA A 237 -2.37 8.74 9.19
C ALA A 237 -3.19 9.69 10.09
N ASN A 238 -4.50 9.44 10.22
CA ASN A 238 -5.36 10.20 11.14
C ASN A 238 -4.99 9.97 12.60
N GLY A 239 -4.59 8.74 12.97
CA GLY A 239 -4.06 8.44 14.30
C GLY A 239 -2.83 9.29 14.64
N ILE A 240 -1.89 9.40 13.70
CA ILE A 240 -0.69 10.25 13.87
C ILE A 240 -1.07 11.72 13.99
N ALA A 241 -2.00 12.22 13.16
CA ALA A 241 -2.47 13.59 13.24
C ALA A 241 -3.11 13.91 14.60
N LEU A 242 -3.92 13.00 15.13
CA LEU A 242 -4.53 13.14 16.46
C LEU A 242 -3.50 13.12 17.59
N LEU A 243 -2.52 12.21 17.53
CA LEU A 243 -1.45 12.14 18.51
C LEU A 243 -0.63 13.42 18.53
N THR A 244 -0.26 13.96 17.36
CA THR A 244 0.48 15.21 17.25
C THR A 244 -0.31 16.40 17.81
N ALA A 245 -1.61 16.49 17.47
CA ALA A 245 -2.47 17.54 17.96
C ALA A 245 -2.68 17.48 19.49
N PHE A 246 -2.84 16.27 20.04
CA PHE A 246 -3.00 16.04 21.48
C PHE A 246 -1.83 16.58 22.30
N MET A 247 -0.61 16.45 21.77
CA MET A 247 0.60 16.92 22.43
C MET A 247 0.76 18.44 22.41
N ILE A 248 0.07 19.13 21.48
CA ILE A 248 0.23 20.59 21.32
C ILE A 248 -0.81 21.33 22.16
N SER A 249 -2.09 21.06 21.98
CA SER A 249 -3.15 21.69 22.77
C SER A 249 -4.48 20.94 22.68
N LYS A 250 -5.32 21.09 23.71
CA LYS A 250 -6.69 20.53 23.72
C LYS A 250 -7.55 21.09 22.57
N SER A 251 -7.43 22.38 22.29
CA SER A 251 -8.20 23.02 21.19
C SER A 251 -7.83 22.40 19.84
N LEU A 252 -6.54 22.26 19.55
CA LEU A 252 -6.06 21.66 18.33
C LEU A 252 -6.46 20.18 18.21
N PHE A 253 -6.42 19.44 19.32
CA PHE A 253 -6.89 18.06 19.36
C PHE A 253 -8.36 17.93 18.92
N TYR A 254 -9.27 18.74 19.47
CA TYR A 254 -10.68 18.67 19.09
C TYR A 254 -10.92 19.10 17.65
N SER A 255 -10.21 20.11 17.16
CA SER A 255 -10.30 20.53 15.76
C SER A 255 -9.78 19.45 14.81
N THR A 256 -8.65 18.81 15.16
CA THR A 256 -8.10 17.69 14.39
C THR A 256 -9.01 16.47 14.45
N LEU A 257 -9.59 16.17 15.61
CA LEU A 257 -10.57 15.09 15.77
C LEU A 257 -11.78 15.28 14.84
N PHE A 258 -12.30 16.51 14.77
CA PHE A 258 -13.38 16.84 13.84
C PHE A 258 -12.98 16.58 12.39
N VAL A 259 -11.79 17.03 11.98
CA VAL A 259 -11.27 16.78 10.62
C VAL A 259 -11.15 15.28 10.36
N CYS A 260 -10.54 14.54 11.27
CA CYS A 260 -10.27 13.09 11.10
C CYS A 260 -11.54 12.22 11.13
N LEU A 261 -12.64 12.67 11.72
CA LEU A 261 -13.91 11.95 11.75
C LEU A 261 -14.84 12.35 10.60
N PHE A 262 -14.90 13.64 10.27
CA PHE A 262 -15.86 14.16 9.31
C PHE A 262 -15.37 14.02 7.85
N PHE A 263 -14.13 14.39 7.57
CA PHE A 263 -13.65 14.44 6.19
C PHE A 263 -13.47 13.07 5.52
N PRO A 264 -13.10 11.98 6.21
CA PRO A 264 -13.16 10.65 5.60
C PRO A 264 -14.55 10.26 5.08
N LEU A 265 -15.62 10.76 5.69
CA LEU A 265 -16.99 10.56 5.17
C LEU A 265 -17.21 11.35 3.88
N VAL A 266 -16.70 12.59 3.82
CA VAL A 266 -16.73 13.39 2.58
C VAL A 266 -15.96 12.71 1.47
N ASP A 267 -14.77 12.19 1.77
CA ASP A 267 -13.94 11.43 0.83
C ASP A 267 -14.68 10.20 0.28
N GLU A 268 -15.26 9.40 1.16
CA GLU A 268 -15.91 8.14 0.78
C GLU A 268 -17.19 8.38 -0.05
N TYR A 269 -18.01 9.36 0.34
CA TYR A 269 -19.31 9.58 -0.30
C TYR A 269 -19.28 10.55 -1.48
N PHE A 270 -18.34 11.49 -1.53
CA PHE A 270 -18.33 12.55 -2.56
C PHE A 270 -17.09 12.50 -3.46
N ILE A 271 -15.89 12.31 -2.92
CA ILE A 271 -14.65 12.42 -3.69
C ILE A 271 -14.35 11.11 -4.41
N SER A 272 -14.32 10.00 -3.67
CA SER A 272 -14.00 8.68 -4.23
C SER A 272 -14.91 8.25 -5.40
N PRO A 273 -16.25 8.42 -5.33
CA PRO A 273 -17.13 8.08 -6.45
C PRO A 273 -16.88 8.90 -7.71
N LYS A 274 -16.48 10.17 -7.55
CA LYS A 274 -16.15 11.04 -8.69
C LYS A 274 -14.85 10.64 -9.39
N ILE A 275 -13.86 10.17 -8.61
CA ILE A 275 -12.55 9.78 -9.13
C ILE A 275 -12.60 8.39 -9.75
N TYR A 276 -13.15 7.42 -9.04
CA TYR A 276 -13.20 6.03 -9.49
C TYR A 276 -14.33 5.75 -10.49
N GLY A 277 -15.38 6.58 -10.52
CA GLY A 277 -16.56 6.36 -11.33
C GLY A 277 -17.33 5.09 -10.95
N LYS A 278 -18.26 4.66 -11.83
CA LYS A 278 -19.08 3.45 -11.59
C LYS A 278 -18.31 2.13 -11.71
N SER A 279 -17.10 2.16 -12.27
CA SER A 279 -16.34 0.93 -12.63
C SER A 279 -15.67 0.24 -11.45
N ASN A 280 -15.29 1.00 -10.42
CA ASN A 280 -14.49 0.50 -9.29
C ASN A 280 -15.26 0.45 -7.96
N ASN A 281 -16.59 0.56 -7.97
CA ASN A 281 -17.37 0.43 -6.75
C ASN A 281 -17.29 -1.01 -6.22
N ILE A 282 -16.37 -1.20 -5.27
CA ILE A 282 -16.25 -2.42 -4.49
C ILE A 282 -16.98 -2.16 -3.17
N HIS A 283 -17.87 -3.07 -2.79
CA HIS A 283 -18.59 -2.92 -1.53
C HIS A 283 -17.58 -2.89 -0.34
N PRO A 284 -17.73 -1.96 0.63
CA PRO A 284 -16.77 -1.81 1.74
C PRO A 284 -16.45 -3.11 2.47
N VAL A 285 -17.46 -3.95 2.72
CA VAL A 285 -17.28 -5.25 3.37
C VAL A 285 -16.35 -6.17 2.58
N ILE A 286 -16.49 -6.17 1.24
CA ILE A 286 -15.60 -6.95 0.36
C ILE A 286 -14.17 -6.40 0.46
N THR A 287 -14.01 -5.09 0.46
CA THR A 287 -12.69 -4.47 0.60
C THR A 287 -12.02 -4.87 1.91
N ILE A 288 -12.72 -4.76 3.05
CA ILE A 288 -12.20 -5.16 4.36
C ILE A 288 -11.82 -6.65 4.36
N PHE A 289 -12.66 -7.51 3.81
CA PHE A 289 -12.37 -8.94 3.69
C PHE A 289 -11.10 -9.21 2.87
N LEU A 290 -10.98 -8.56 1.70
CA LEU A 290 -9.80 -8.68 0.82
C LEU A 290 -8.52 -8.20 1.50
N LEU A 291 -8.57 -7.07 2.21
CA LEU A 291 -7.43 -6.55 2.97
C LEU A 291 -7.03 -7.49 4.10
N SER A 292 -8.01 -8.08 4.81
CA SER A 292 -7.75 -9.05 5.88
C SER A 292 -7.10 -10.33 5.34
N VAL A 293 -7.62 -10.88 4.24
CA VAL A 293 -7.03 -12.04 3.58
C VAL A 293 -5.65 -11.71 3.02
N GLY A 294 -5.51 -10.58 2.32
CA GLY A 294 -4.23 -10.13 1.78
C GLY A 294 -3.18 -9.96 2.89
N GLY A 295 -3.59 -9.33 4.00
CA GLY A 295 -2.73 -9.13 5.17
C GLY A 295 -2.27 -10.42 5.82
N SER A 296 -3.15 -11.41 5.94
CA SER A 296 -2.80 -12.72 6.53
C SER A 296 -1.86 -13.54 5.65
N VAL A 297 -1.95 -13.41 4.32
CA VAL A 297 -1.13 -14.18 3.36
C VAL A 297 0.21 -13.53 3.06
N GLY A 298 0.22 -12.21 2.86
CA GLY A 298 1.40 -11.48 2.37
C GLY A 298 1.76 -10.24 3.20
N GLY A 299 1.24 -10.11 4.42
CA GLY A 299 1.51 -8.93 5.26
C GLY A 299 1.14 -7.62 4.56
N VAL A 300 1.97 -6.60 4.71
CA VAL A 300 1.75 -5.27 4.12
C VAL A 300 1.64 -5.33 2.60
N LEU A 301 2.48 -6.14 1.94
CA LEU A 301 2.42 -6.33 0.49
C LEU A 301 1.10 -6.98 0.04
N GLY A 302 0.62 -7.97 0.80
CA GLY A 302 -0.67 -8.60 0.53
C GLY A 302 -1.84 -7.62 0.66
N ILE A 303 -1.80 -6.69 1.62
CA ILE A 303 -2.79 -5.62 1.75
C ILE A 303 -2.77 -4.72 0.51
N ILE A 304 -1.60 -4.25 0.08
CA ILE A 304 -1.45 -3.38 -1.10
C ILE A 304 -1.97 -4.06 -2.37
N LEU A 305 -1.69 -5.36 -2.52
CA LEU A 305 -2.06 -6.13 -3.71
C LEU A 305 -3.50 -6.68 -3.68
N ALA A 306 -4.19 -6.62 -2.55
CA ALA A 306 -5.52 -7.20 -2.38
C ALA A 306 -6.53 -6.69 -3.43
N ILE A 307 -6.60 -5.37 -3.65
CA ILE A 307 -7.52 -4.78 -4.63
C ILE A 307 -7.12 -5.10 -6.07
N PRO A 308 -5.86 -4.94 -6.51
CA PRO A 308 -5.41 -5.39 -7.83
C PRO A 308 -5.74 -6.85 -8.11
N VAL A 309 -5.46 -7.76 -7.17
CA VAL A 309 -5.78 -9.20 -7.32
C VAL A 309 -7.29 -9.43 -7.47
N TYR A 310 -8.08 -8.76 -6.65
CA TYR A 310 -9.54 -8.84 -6.77
C TYR A 310 -10.04 -8.35 -8.14
N LEU A 311 -9.54 -7.21 -8.62
CA LEU A 311 -9.90 -6.67 -9.93
C LEU A 311 -9.50 -7.62 -11.06
N PHE A 312 -8.34 -8.25 -10.94
CA PHE A 312 -7.91 -9.31 -11.86
C PHE A 312 -8.91 -10.46 -11.90
N ILE A 313 -9.25 -11.04 -10.74
CA ILE A 313 -10.19 -12.16 -10.62
C ILE A 313 -11.56 -11.75 -11.13
N ARG A 314 -12.08 -10.60 -10.71
CA ARG A 314 -13.38 -10.07 -11.15
C ARG A 314 -13.43 -9.89 -12.66
N THR A 315 -12.42 -9.28 -13.25
CA THR A 315 -12.34 -9.06 -14.71
C THR A 315 -12.33 -10.39 -15.46
N THR A 316 -11.59 -11.37 -14.94
CA THR A 316 -11.54 -12.73 -15.48
C THR A 316 -12.92 -13.37 -15.50
N ILE A 317 -13.61 -13.38 -14.36
CA ILE A 317 -14.96 -13.97 -14.24
C ILE A 317 -15.94 -13.29 -15.19
N TYR A 318 -15.96 -11.95 -15.24
CA TYR A 318 -16.86 -11.22 -16.10
C TYR A 318 -16.57 -11.45 -17.60
N PHE A 319 -15.31 -11.45 -17.98
CA PHE A 319 -14.91 -11.68 -19.37
C PHE A 319 -15.40 -13.04 -19.89
N PHE A 320 -15.15 -14.10 -19.13
CA PHE A 320 -15.59 -15.45 -19.54
C PHE A 320 -17.11 -15.65 -19.43
N LYS A 321 -17.79 -15.00 -18.47
CA LYS A 321 -19.25 -15.03 -18.36
C LYS A 321 -19.94 -14.37 -19.56
N GLU A 322 -19.46 -13.23 -20.04
CA GLU A 322 -19.98 -12.59 -21.24
C GLU A 322 -19.77 -13.43 -22.50
N ASP A 323 -18.61 -14.05 -22.59
CA ASP A 323 -18.28 -14.92 -23.71
C ASP A 323 -19.19 -16.16 -23.76
N THR A 324 -19.47 -16.76 -22.61
CA THR A 324 -20.41 -17.90 -22.49
C THR A 324 -21.84 -17.49 -22.88
N LYS A 325 -22.29 -16.30 -22.47
CA LYS A 325 -23.63 -15.80 -22.86
C LYS A 325 -23.75 -15.55 -24.34
N LYS A 326 -22.70 -15.04 -25.01
CA LYS A 326 -22.69 -14.84 -26.49
C LYS A 326 -22.75 -16.17 -27.23
N VAL A 327 -22.02 -17.18 -26.73
CA VAL A 327 -22.06 -18.54 -27.33
C VAL A 327 -23.44 -19.17 -27.15
N VAL A 328 -24.03 -19.11 -25.95
CA VAL A 328 -25.38 -19.66 -25.69
C VAL A 328 -26.46 -18.88 -26.46
N GLY A 329 -26.33 -17.56 -26.59
CA GLY A 329 -27.25 -16.74 -27.40
C GLY A 329 -27.23 -17.12 -28.87
N SER A 330 -26.05 -17.31 -29.45
CA SER A 330 -25.94 -17.72 -30.86
C SER A 330 -26.50 -19.12 -31.16
N PHE A 331 -26.51 -20.05 -30.19
CA PHE A 331 -27.19 -21.34 -30.30
C PHE A 331 -28.71 -21.22 -30.23
N ARG A 332 -29.24 -20.19 -29.56
CA ARG A 332 -30.69 -19.97 -29.43
C ARG A 332 -31.30 -19.31 -30.65
N ASP A 333 -30.47 -18.56 -31.43
CA ASP A 333 -30.88 -17.92 -32.66
C ASP A 333 -30.79 -18.88 -33.88
N VAL A 334 -30.24 -20.08 -33.71
CA VAL A 334 -30.08 -21.13 -34.74
C VAL A 334 -31.09 -22.26 -34.55
N LEU A 335 -31.81 -22.32 -33.44
CA LEU A 335 -32.92 -23.25 -33.14
C LEU A 335 -34.26 -22.52 -33.26
#